data_445154fd2b830a2491fff23b46322781
#
_entry.id   445154fd2b830a2491fff23b46322781
#
_cell.length_a   1.000
_cell.length_b   1.000
_cell.length_c   1.000
_cell.angle_alpha   90.00
_cell.angle_beta   90.00
_cell.angle_gamma   90.00
#
_symmetry.space_group_name_H-M   'P 1'
#
loop_
_entity.id
_entity.type
_entity.pdbx_description
1 polymer ?
#
loop_
_entity_poly.entity_id
_entity_poly.type
_entity_poly.pdbx_seq_one_letter_code
_entity_poly.pdbx_strand_id
1 'polypeptide(L)'
;MLVNKIKITVVSLVFGAFAFAGDIETKSLDLSLDLVSIVKDSKQPKLKNGHGELSDFFPYPKGLKANGISGQVVVEFDVTPIGRVTNSTIIQSPSNELGEIVLSRIEYMEFEPGTQNGKTVTVRYRMPITFDKN
;
A
#
# COMPACT_ATOMS: atom_id res chain seq x y z
N MET A 1 4.05 12.57 -17.36
CA MET A 1 4.35 11.26 -17.90
C MET A 1 5.14 10.47 -16.86
N LEU A 2 4.49 10.11 -15.85
CA LEU A 2 5.08 9.29 -14.81
C LEU A 2 4.19 8.12 -14.58
N VAL A 3 4.57 7.07 -15.23
CA VAL A 3 4.09 5.78 -14.84
C VAL A 3 4.65 5.55 -13.45
N ASN A 4 3.87 5.86 -12.45
CA ASN A 4 4.13 5.38 -11.13
C ASN A 4 4.17 3.87 -11.21
N LYS A 5 5.34 3.36 -11.36
CA LYS A 5 5.59 1.99 -10.97
C LYS A 5 5.43 1.96 -9.46
N ILE A 6 4.19 1.94 -9.04
CA ILE A 6 3.85 1.45 -7.72
C ILE A 6 4.30 0.01 -7.76
N LYS A 7 5.52 -0.23 -7.38
CA LYS A 7 5.95 -1.58 -7.04
C LYS A 7 5.21 -1.93 -5.76
N ILE A 8 4.01 -2.41 -5.95
CA ILE A 8 3.28 -3.08 -4.89
C ILE A 8 4.10 -4.33 -4.59
N THR A 9 4.92 -4.23 -3.59
CA THR A 9 5.60 -5.41 -3.09
C THR A 9 4.54 -6.21 -2.33
N VAL A 10 3.92 -7.14 -3.01
CA VAL A 10 2.93 -8.09 -2.47
C VAL A 10 3.60 -9.08 -1.53
N VAL A 11 4.46 -8.59 -0.65
CA VAL A 11 5.27 -9.47 0.20
C VAL A 11 4.55 -9.86 1.48
N SER A 12 3.52 -9.13 1.90
CA SER A 12 2.97 -9.37 3.23
C SER A 12 1.92 -10.46 3.33
N LEU A 13 1.36 -10.92 2.21
CA LEU A 13 0.37 -12.02 2.23
C LEU A 13 1.00 -13.41 2.30
N VAL A 14 2.26 -13.54 1.96
CA VAL A 14 2.96 -14.82 1.91
C VAL A 14 3.61 -15.17 3.24
N PHE A 15 3.86 -14.20 4.10
CA PHE A 15 4.58 -14.42 5.36
C PHE A 15 3.79 -15.16 6.44
N GLY A 16 2.48 -15.15 6.40
CA GLY A 16 1.67 -15.94 7.33
C GLY A 16 1.77 -17.46 7.12
N ALA A 17 2.22 -17.91 5.96
CA ALA A 17 2.33 -19.33 5.61
C ALA A 17 3.74 -19.91 5.81
N PHE A 18 4.72 -19.10 6.16
CA PHE A 18 6.12 -19.51 6.22
C PHE A 18 6.63 -19.95 7.60
N ALA A 19 5.75 -20.14 8.56
CA ALA A 19 6.13 -20.58 9.91
C ALA A 19 6.56 -22.06 10.01
N PHE A 20 6.60 -22.80 8.91
CA PHE A 20 6.98 -24.21 8.89
C PHE A 20 8.15 -24.50 7.96
N ALA A 21 9.34 -24.11 8.38
CA ALA A 21 10.57 -24.58 7.76
C ALA A 21 11.05 -25.88 8.43
N GLY A 22 10.38 -26.97 8.13
CA GLY A 22 10.84 -28.30 8.48
C GLY A 22 10.48 -29.25 7.35
N ASP A 23 11.47 -29.87 6.73
CA ASP A 23 11.33 -30.90 5.71
C ASP A 23 10.74 -30.49 4.35
N ILE A 24 11.46 -29.62 3.63
CA ILE A 24 11.06 -29.14 2.29
C ILE A 24 11.90 -29.77 1.16
N GLU A 25 12.35 -30.98 1.27
CA GLU A 25 13.16 -31.52 0.19
C GLU A 25 12.41 -32.18 -0.98
N THR A 26 11.10 -32.41 -0.87
CA THR A 26 10.35 -33.10 -1.95
C THR A 26 9.05 -32.45 -2.37
N LYS A 27 8.67 -31.31 -1.83
CA LYS A 27 7.42 -30.61 -2.15
C LYS A 27 7.57 -29.24 -2.84
N SER A 28 8.74 -28.90 -3.30
CA SER A 28 8.98 -27.55 -3.86
C SER A 28 8.22 -27.25 -5.14
N LEU A 29 7.81 -28.26 -5.88
CA LEU A 29 7.05 -28.10 -7.12
C LEU A 29 5.54 -27.95 -6.89
N ASP A 30 4.99 -28.60 -5.89
CA ASP A 30 3.57 -28.49 -5.53
C ASP A 30 3.25 -27.15 -4.87
N LEU A 31 4.15 -26.64 -4.02
CA LEU A 31 3.99 -25.36 -3.36
C LEU A 31 3.98 -24.18 -4.34
N SER A 32 4.73 -24.27 -5.43
CA SER A 32 4.74 -23.20 -6.43
C SER A 32 3.45 -23.14 -7.24
N LEU A 33 2.81 -24.28 -7.48
CA LEU A 33 1.51 -24.35 -8.14
C LEU A 33 0.39 -23.86 -7.22
N ASP A 34 0.43 -24.20 -5.94
CA ASP A 34 -0.52 -23.72 -4.93
C ASP A 34 -0.38 -22.22 -4.71
N LEU A 35 0.85 -21.69 -4.65
CA LEU A 35 1.09 -20.26 -4.55
C LEU A 35 0.60 -19.50 -5.78
N VAL A 36 0.76 -20.05 -6.97
CA VAL A 36 0.26 -19.46 -8.22
C VAL A 36 -1.27 -19.43 -8.23
N SER A 37 -1.93 -20.47 -7.75
CA SER A 37 -3.39 -20.50 -7.67
C SER A 37 -3.93 -19.52 -6.63
N ILE A 38 -3.28 -19.41 -5.47
CA ILE A 38 -3.63 -18.45 -4.42
C ILE A 38 -3.47 -17.00 -4.92
N VAL A 39 -2.39 -16.72 -5.63
CA VAL A 39 -2.15 -15.38 -6.21
C VAL A 39 -3.15 -15.08 -7.33
N LYS A 40 -3.55 -16.07 -8.09
CA LYS A 40 -4.51 -15.91 -9.20
C LYS A 40 -5.91 -15.52 -8.73
N ASP A 41 -6.32 -15.98 -7.56
CA ASP A 41 -7.64 -15.68 -6.99
C ASP A 41 -7.62 -14.53 -5.98
N SER A 42 -6.50 -13.84 -5.84
CA SER A 42 -6.39 -12.66 -4.98
C SER A 42 -6.43 -11.36 -5.78
N LYS A 43 -7.22 -10.40 -5.29
CA LYS A 43 -7.24 -9.03 -5.81
C LYS A 43 -6.72 -8.07 -4.75
N GLN A 44 -5.85 -7.19 -5.17
CA GLN A 44 -5.35 -6.12 -4.30
C GLN A 44 -6.41 -5.03 -4.11
N PRO A 45 -6.38 -4.31 -2.99
CA PRO A 45 -7.19 -3.12 -2.83
C PRO A 45 -6.92 -2.11 -3.94
N LYS A 46 -7.96 -1.45 -4.41
CA LYS A 46 -7.88 -0.41 -5.42
C LYS A 46 -8.51 0.86 -4.88
N LEU A 47 -7.87 2.00 -5.11
CA LEU A 47 -8.43 3.29 -4.72
C LEU A 47 -9.78 3.48 -5.42
N LYS A 48 -10.81 3.70 -4.63
CA LYS A 48 -12.13 4.10 -5.11
C LYS A 48 -12.04 5.53 -5.62
N ASN A 49 -12.63 5.84 -6.71
CA ASN A 49 -12.57 7.20 -7.25
C ASN A 49 -11.15 7.66 -7.63
N GLY A 50 -10.46 6.88 -8.43
CA GLY A 50 -9.16 7.25 -9.00
C GLY A 50 -9.21 8.52 -9.90
N HIS A 51 -10.04 9.47 -9.53
CA HIS A 51 -10.27 10.73 -10.22
C HIS A 51 -9.47 11.82 -9.54
N GLY A 52 -8.35 12.06 -10.02
CA GLY A 52 -7.43 13.06 -9.54
C GLY A 52 -6.07 12.44 -9.27
N GLU A 53 -5.08 13.24 -9.44
CA GLU A 53 -3.77 12.85 -9.01
C GLU A 53 -3.76 12.76 -7.48
N LEU A 54 -2.99 11.84 -6.94
CA LEU A 54 -2.79 11.74 -5.49
C LEU A 54 -2.33 13.08 -4.89
N SER A 55 -1.70 13.92 -5.70
CA SER A 55 -1.33 15.29 -5.37
C SER A 55 -2.51 16.17 -4.97
N ASP A 56 -3.70 15.95 -5.52
CA ASP A 56 -4.89 16.74 -5.18
C ASP A 56 -5.43 16.35 -3.79
N PHE A 57 -5.24 15.10 -3.43
CA PHE A 57 -5.66 14.59 -2.14
C PHE A 57 -4.70 14.98 -1.01
N PHE A 58 -3.41 15.09 -1.32
CA PHE A 58 -2.35 15.47 -0.38
C PHE A 58 -1.73 16.81 -0.78
N PRO A 59 -2.30 17.94 -0.37
CA PRO A 59 -1.78 19.24 -0.76
C PRO A 59 -0.38 19.47 -0.18
N TYR A 60 0.50 19.94 -1.03
CA TYR A 60 1.86 20.31 -0.64
C TYR A 60 1.84 21.69 0.01
N PRO A 61 2.16 21.83 1.30
CA PRO A 61 2.18 23.11 1.97
C PRO A 61 3.16 24.08 1.33
N LYS A 62 2.71 25.29 1.04
CA LYS A 62 3.52 26.33 0.36
C LYS A 62 4.82 26.65 1.11
N GLY A 63 4.77 26.65 2.45
CA GLY A 63 5.96 26.89 3.27
C GLY A 63 7.02 25.82 3.13
N LEU A 64 6.62 24.55 3.12
CA LEU A 64 7.54 23.43 2.93
C LEU A 64 8.11 23.42 1.51
N LYS A 65 7.27 23.71 0.53
CA LYS A 65 7.70 23.85 -0.85
C LYS A 65 8.73 24.97 -1.04
N ALA A 66 8.48 26.12 -0.44
CA ALA A 66 9.39 27.29 -0.48
C ALA A 66 10.73 26.99 0.21
N ASN A 67 10.74 26.22 1.29
CA ASN A 67 11.95 25.81 1.99
C ASN A 67 12.67 24.63 1.31
N GLY A 68 12.18 24.18 0.18
CA GLY A 68 12.81 23.14 -0.61
C GLY A 68 12.70 21.75 -0.01
N ILE A 69 11.79 21.52 0.93
CA ILE A 69 11.52 20.20 1.50
C ILE A 69 10.69 19.41 0.50
N SER A 70 11.29 18.41 -0.11
CA SER A 70 10.67 17.55 -1.12
C SER A 70 11.11 16.12 -0.90
N GLY A 71 10.39 15.18 -1.48
CA GLY A 71 10.71 13.77 -1.41
C GLY A 71 9.47 12.89 -1.28
N GLN A 72 9.68 11.67 -0.89
CA GLN A 72 8.63 10.66 -0.83
C GLN A 72 8.25 10.37 0.62
N VAL A 73 6.97 10.46 0.90
CA VAL A 73 6.36 9.93 2.13
C VAL A 73 5.85 8.53 1.83
N VAL A 74 6.24 7.56 2.64
CA VAL A 74 5.73 6.20 2.56
C VAL A 74 4.85 5.95 3.76
N VAL A 75 3.57 5.72 3.52
CA VAL A 75 2.58 5.37 4.53
C VAL A 75 2.17 3.90 4.40
N GLU A 76 2.10 3.22 5.53
CA GLU A 76 1.59 1.85 5.63
C GLU A 76 0.27 1.88 6.38
N PHE A 77 -0.70 1.15 5.90
CA PHE A 77 -2.04 1.08 6.51
C PHE A 77 -2.74 -0.22 6.15
N ASP A 78 -3.79 -0.54 6.86
CA ASP A 78 -4.67 -1.66 6.57
C ASP A 78 -5.91 -1.16 5.81
N VAL A 79 -6.25 -1.85 4.73
CA VAL A 79 -7.52 -1.69 4.03
C VAL A 79 -8.47 -2.78 4.52
N THR A 80 -9.53 -2.37 5.18
CA THR A 80 -10.53 -3.29 5.76
C THR A 80 -11.40 -3.95 4.67
N PRO A 81 -12.15 -5.04 4.99
CA PRO A 81 -13.05 -5.68 4.04
C PRO A 81 -14.16 -4.77 3.49
N ILE A 82 -14.41 -3.64 4.11
CA ILE A 82 -15.35 -2.62 3.62
C ILE A 82 -14.65 -1.44 2.90
N GLY A 83 -13.34 -1.54 2.67
CA GLY A 83 -12.57 -0.54 1.94
C GLY A 83 -12.13 0.68 2.73
N ARG A 84 -12.18 0.64 4.06
CA ARG A 84 -11.73 1.73 4.93
C ARG A 84 -10.27 1.56 5.33
N VAL A 85 -9.60 2.67 5.53
CA VAL A 85 -8.22 2.72 6.02
C VAL A 85 -8.20 2.70 7.54
N THR A 86 -7.35 1.85 8.11
CA THR A 86 -7.08 1.76 9.55
C THR A 86 -5.60 1.50 9.80
N ASN A 87 -5.15 1.66 11.04
CA ASN A 87 -3.77 1.36 11.47
C ASN A 87 -2.70 2.01 10.59
N SER A 88 -2.91 3.27 10.22
CA SER A 88 -1.97 4.02 9.40
C SER A 88 -0.72 4.43 10.19
N THR A 89 0.44 4.27 9.56
CA THR A 89 1.72 4.67 10.13
C THR A 89 2.67 5.17 9.04
N ILE A 90 3.52 6.13 9.38
CA ILE A 90 4.54 6.61 8.45
C ILE A 90 5.78 5.72 8.57
N ILE A 91 6.20 5.16 7.44
CA ILE A 91 7.43 4.37 7.33
C ILE A 91 8.62 5.27 7.01
N GLN A 92 8.39 6.29 6.17
CA GLN A 92 9.41 7.22 5.72
C GLN A 92 8.77 8.55 5.39
N SER A 93 9.41 9.66 5.76
CA SER A 93 9.00 11.00 5.37
C SER A 93 10.19 11.94 5.29
N PRO A 94 10.21 12.90 4.34
CA PRO A 94 11.25 13.94 4.27
C PRO A 94 11.17 14.93 5.44
N SER A 95 9.99 15.10 6.02
CA SER A 95 9.78 15.93 7.22
C SER A 95 8.62 15.38 8.04
N ASN A 96 8.60 15.68 9.33
CA ASN A 96 7.50 15.30 10.20
C ASN A 96 6.17 15.91 9.74
N GLU A 97 6.19 17.16 9.30
CA GLU A 97 4.99 17.88 8.84
C GLU A 97 4.33 17.19 7.63
N LEU A 98 5.13 16.76 6.65
CA LEU A 98 4.58 16.02 5.50
C LEU A 98 4.00 14.68 5.93
N GLY A 99 4.65 13.98 6.86
CA GLY A 99 4.13 12.75 7.43
C GLY A 99 2.79 12.94 8.12
N GLU A 100 2.67 13.96 8.94
CA GLU A 100 1.43 14.30 9.66
C GLU A 100 0.27 14.66 8.71
N ILE A 101 0.57 15.40 7.64
CA ILE A 101 -0.41 15.73 6.61
C ILE A 101 -0.93 14.45 5.95
N VAL A 102 -0.04 13.53 5.60
CA VAL A 102 -0.43 12.26 5.01
C VAL A 102 -1.27 11.45 5.98
N LEU A 103 -0.86 11.31 7.23
CA LEU A 103 -1.63 10.58 8.25
C LEU A 103 -3.02 11.16 8.46
N SER A 104 -3.13 12.49 8.52
CA SER A 104 -4.41 13.16 8.74
C SER A 104 -5.42 12.97 7.59
N ARG A 105 -4.94 12.64 6.42
CA ARG A 105 -5.78 12.52 5.22
C ARG A 105 -5.99 11.09 4.75
N ILE A 106 -5.03 10.20 5.00
CA ILE A 106 -5.11 8.82 4.51
C ILE A 106 -6.36 8.09 5.02
N GLU A 107 -6.82 8.40 6.20
CA GLU A 107 -8.01 7.78 6.82
C GLU A 107 -9.32 8.11 6.09
N TYR A 108 -9.33 9.19 5.31
CA TYR A 108 -10.49 9.59 4.52
C TYR A 108 -10.50 8.98 3.12
N MET A 109 -9.47 8.26 2.75
CA MET A 109 -9.44 7.56 1.47
C MET A 109 -10.32 6.31 1.52
N GLU A 110 -11.02 6.07 0.44
CA GLU A 110 -11.84 4.87 0.27
C GLU A 110 -11.24 3.96 -0.80
N PHE A 111 -11.23 2.68 -0.50
CA PHE A 111 -10.72 1.64 -1.38
C PHE A 111 -11.81 0.64 -1.75
N GLU A 112 -11.68 0.06 -2.93
CA GLU A 112 -12.27 -1.25 -3.19
C GLU A 112 -11.46 -2.26 -2.38
N PRO A 113 -12.10 -3.08 -1.52
CA PRO A 113 -11.36 -3.99 -0.67
C PRO A 113 -10.62 -5.06 -1.48
N GLY A 114 -9.52 -5.53 -0.93
CA GLY A 114 -8.86 -6.72 -1.45
C GLY A 114 -9.72 -7.96 -1.28
N THR A 115 -9.57 -8.91 -2.18
CA THR A 115 -10.28 -10.19 -2.10
C THR A 115 -9.31 -11.36 -2.18
N GLN A 116 -9.65 -12.41 -1.47
CA GLN A 116 -8.99 -13.70 -1.55
C GLN A 116 -10.05 -14.79 -1.65
N ASN A 117 -9.96 -15.63 -2.68
CA ASN A 117 -10.96 -16.67 -2.96
C ASN A 117 -12.40 -16.11 -3.01
N GLY A 118 -12.59 -14.94 -3.63
CA GLY A 118 -13.87 -14.27 -3.75
C GLY A 118 -14.40 -13.59 -2.48
N LYS A 119 -13.68 -13.66 -1.36
CA LYS A 119 -14.05 -13.01 -0.10
C LYS A 119 -13.22 -11.76 0.14
N THR A 120 -13.85 -10.70 0.63
CA THR A 120 -13.14 -9.49 1.05
C THR A 120 -12.30 -9.77 2.29
N VAL A 121 -11.06 -9.30 2.27
CA VAL A 121 -10.10 -9.49 3.36
C VAL A 121 -9.44 -8.17 3.73
N THR A 122 -8.89 -8.09 4.94
CA THR A 122 -8.02 -7.00 5.33
C THR A 122 -6.66 -7.19 4.65
N VAL A 123 -6.19 -6.14 3.98
CA VAL A 123 -4.89 -6.15 3.31
C VAL A 123 -4.04 -5.02 3.85
N ARG A 124 -2.84 -5.33 4.30
CA ARG A 124 -1.84 -4.33 4.61
C ARG A 124 -1.23 -3.78 3.33
N TYR A 125 -1.27 -2.46 3.20
CA TYR A 125 -0.90 -1.76 1.98
C TYR A 125 0.13 -0.67 2.28
N ARG A 126 1.10 -0.51 1.39
CA ARG A 126 2.05 0.60 1.45
C ARG A 126 1.85 1.50 0.25
N MET A 127 1.74 2.78 0.51
CA MET A 127 1.57 3.77 -0.53
C MET A 127 2.66 4.84 -0.45
N PRO A 128 3.48 4.97 -1.51
CA PRO A 128 4.39 6.10 -1.64
C PRO A 128 3.65 7.31 -2.20
N ILE A 129 3.84 8.46 -1.57
CA ILE A 129 3.30 9.75 -2.00
C ILE A 129 4.49 10.67 -2.24
N THR A 130 4.64 11.15 -3.46
CA THR A 130 5.75 12.01 -3.83
C THR A 130 5.34 13.48 -3.77
N PHE A 131 6.09 14.26 -3.01
CA PHE A 131 6.00 15.71 -2.96
C PHE A 131 7.17 16.29 -3.76
N ASP A 132 6.87 16.87 -4.90
CA ASP A 132 7.88 17.40 -5.80
C ASP A 132 7.82 18.92 -5.86
N LYS A 133 8.98 19.54 -6.00
CA LYS A 133 9.12 21.02 -6.05
C LYS A 133 8.55 21.62 -7.33
N ASN A 134 8.44 20.84 -8.35
CA ASN A 134 8.03 21.30 -9.69
C ASN A 134 6.55 21.48 -9.83
#